data_b5a92efddefa02c6f43160375f5f30a3
#
_entry.id   b5a92efddefa02c6f43160375f5f30a3
#
_cell.length_a   1.000
_cell.length_b   1.000
_cell.length_c   1.000
_cell.angle_alpha   90.00
_cell.angle_beta   90.00
_cell.angle_gamma   90.00
#
_symmetry.space_group_name_H-M   'P 1'
#
loop_
_entity.id
_entity.type
_entity.pdbx_description
1 polymer ?
#
loop_
_entity_poly.entity_id
_entity_poly.type
_entity_poly.pdbx_seq_one_letter_code
_entity_poly.pdbx_strand_id
1 'polypeptide(L)'
;MATSVEDCETIVNLCKETGLKYMMMETVVYAREFLFAKEMYENGDLGKIQFLKASHQQDMDGWPGYWPGLPPMHYATHCVGPVLGLTKGEAEYVSCFPSGTIREEMHECYNSPFAIESTHIKFKDSDLTAYIYRSLFDVARQYRESFEVYGDKKAMEWPLIEGEPLVLHTAKKPEPEIPEKVECPDYAHLLPDEIAPFTTGGVYGGEDGEEHLSFTQGAGHGGSHPHLVHEFLTALAEDRDPFPNAVQSANWTCTGIIAHESALAGGELKKLPEFTLS
;
A
#
# COMPACT_ATOMS: atom_id res chain seq x y z
N MET A 1 -7.46 -0.84 -8.63
CA MET A 1 -7.78 -1.59 -9.86
C MET A 1 -9.20 -1.26 -10.33
N ALA A 2 -10.22 -1.52 -9.53
CA ALA A 2 -11.63 -1.25 -9.80
C ALA A 2 -12.37 -0.94 -8.50
N THR A 3 -13.68 -0.65 -8.57
CA THR A 3 -14.54 -0.37 -7.41
C THR A 3 -15.54 -1.49 -7.10
N SER A 4 -15.52 -2.58 -7.88
CA SER A 4 -16.31 -3.79 -7.66
C SER A 4 -15.46 -5.05 -7.80
N VAL A 5 -15.88 -6.13 -7.16
CA VAL A 5 -15.25 -7.45 -7.30
C VAL A 5 -15.37 -7.97 -8.72
N GLU A 6 -16.56 -7.79 -9.33
CA GLU A 6 -16.86 -8.25 -10.69
C GLU A 6 -15.96 -7.60 -11.75
N ASP A 7 -15.63 -6.32 -11.59
CA ASP A 7 -14.70 -5.64 -12.49
C ASP A 7 -13.26 -6.14 -12.29
N CYS A 8 -12.85 -6.44 -11.05
CA CYS A 8 -11.57 -7.07 -10.79
C CYS A 8 -11.46 -8.45 -11.45
N GLU A 9 -12.50 -9.28 -11.32
CA GLU A 9 -12.59 -10.58 -12.00
C GLU A 9 -12.53 -10.44 -13.52
N THR A 10 -13.25 -9.47 -14.08
CA THR A 10 -13.24 -9.16 -15.51
C THR A 10 -11.83 -8.84 -16.01
N ILE A 11 -11.09 -7.98 -15.30
CA ILE A 11 -9.71 -7.62 -15.68
C ILE A 11 -8.79 -8.83 -15.63
N VAL A 12 -8.87 -9.65 -14.57
CA VAL A 12 -8.05 -10.88 -14.45
C VAL A 12 -8.37 -11.86 -15.59
N ASN A 13 -9.66 -12.07 -15.90
CA ASN A 13 -10.09 -12.94 -16.98
C ASN A 13 -9.63 -12.44 -18.36
N LEU A 14 -9.70 -11.13 -18.61
CA LEU A 14 -9.15 -10.53 -19.84
C LEU A 14 -7.63 -10.75 -19.98
N CYS A 15 -6.88 -10.61 -18.90
CA CYS A 15 -5.45 -10.91 -18.92
C CYS A 15 -5.19 -12.39 -19.23
N LYS A 16 -5.97 -13.29 -18.64
CA LYS A 16 -5.90 -14.73 -18.88
C LYS A 16 -6.23 -15.09 -20.33
N GLU A 17 -7.29 -14.53 -20.88
CA GLU A 17 -7.77 -14.81 -22.25
C GLU A 17 -6.85 -14.25 -23.33
N THR A 18 -6.30 -13.05 -23.09
CA THR A 18 -5.51 -12.33 -24.10
C THR A 18 -4.00 -12.55 -23.98
N GLY A 19 -3.52 -12.98 -22.80
CA GLY A 19 -2.09 -13.02 -22.48
C GLY A 19 -1.45 -11.65 -22.27
N LEU A 20 -2.25 -10.57 -22.27
CA LEU A 20 -1.74 -9.22 -22.04
C LEU A 20 -1.34 -9.02 -20.60
N LYS A 21 -0.27 -8.28 -20.39
CA LYS A 21 0.26 -7.98 -19.06
C LYS A 21 -0.50 -6.80 -18.43
N TYR A 22 -0.79 -6.92 -17.16
CA TYR A 22 -1.39 -5.87 -16.33
C TYR A 22 -0.52 -5.64 -15.10
N MET A 23 -0.34 -4.38 -14.74
CA MET A 23 0.29 -3.97 -13.50
C MET A 23 -0.50 -2.84 -12.86
N MET A 24 -0.87 -2.99 -11.60
CA MET A 24 -1.34 -1.86 -10.81
C MET A 24 -0.13 -1.03 -10.36
N MET A 25 -0.12 0.25 -10.69
CA MET A 25 0.97 1.16 -10.32
C MET A 25 0.85 1.57 -8.84
N GLU A 26 0.96 0.56 -7.95
CA GLU A 26 0.91 0.79 -6.51
C GLU A 26 2.25 1.35 -6.02
N THR A 27 2.25 2.63 -5.67
CA THR A 27 3.47 3.39 -5.39
C THR A 27 4.21 2.92 -4.15
N VAL A 28 3.50 2.54 -3.09
CA VAL A 28 4.13 2.20 -1.80
C VAL A 28 5.04 0.98 -1.89
N VAL A 29 4.71 -0.01 -2.75
CA VAL A 29 5.56 -1.21 -2.89
C VAL A 29 6.83 -0.99 -3.70
N TYR A 30 7.04 0.24 -4.15
CA TYR A 30 8.28 0.71 -4.79
C TYR A 30 8.86 1.96 -4.13
N ALA A 31 8.25 2.44 -3.03
CA ALA A 31 8.83 3.48 -2.21
C ALA A 31 10.12 2.96 -1.55
N ARG A 32 11.10 3.84 -1.35
CA ARG A 32 12.42 3.45 -0.82
C ARG A 32 12.33 2.74 0.52
N GLU A 33 11.41 3.14 1.36
CA GLU A 33 11.20 2.54 2.68
C GLU A 33 10.66 1.10 2.56
N PHE A 34 9.80 0.84 1.59
CA PHE A 34 9.35 -0.52 1.30
C PHE A 34 10.46 -1.36 0.68
N LEU A 35 11.25 -0.80 -0.24
CA LEU A 35 12.40 -1.48 -0.83
C LEU A 35 13.43 -1.86 0.25
N PHE A 36 13.63 -0.99 1.24
CA PHE A 36 14.48 -1.29 2.40
C PHE A 36 13.94 -2.46 3.24
N ALA A 37 12.64 -2.46 3.54
CA ALA A 37 12.00 -3.58 4.23
C ALA A 37 12.10 -4.89 3.43
N LYS A 38 11.93 -4.81 2.11
CA LYS A 38 12.06 -5.95 1.20
C LYS A 38 13.48 -6.49 1.18
N GLU A 39 14.50 -5.64 1.11
CA GLU A 39 15.91 -6.03 1.21
C GLU A 39 16.21 -6.75 2.52
N MET A 40 15.76 -6.20 3.65
CA MET A 40 15.88 -6.86 4.97
C MET A 40 15.17 -8.21 5.03
N TYR A 41 14.01 -8.33 4.39
CA TYR A 41 13.25 -9.58 4.31
C TYR A 41 14.00 -10.64 3.48
N GLU A 42 14.45 -10.27 2.29
CA GLU A 42 15.17 -11.15 1.36
C GLU A 42 16.53 -11.62 1.94
N ASN A 43 17.22 -10.76 2.70
CA ASN A 43 18.45 -11.10 3.42
C ASN A 43 18.22 -11.95 4.68
N GLY A 44 16.96 -12.13 5.12
CA GLY A 44 16.63 -12.85 6.35
C GLY A 44 16.95 -12.09 7.65
N ASP A 45 17.16 -10.78 7.54
CA ASP A 45 17.46 -9.89 8.67
C ASP A 45 16.28 -9.79 9.64
N LEU A 46 15.05 -9.78 9.11
CA LEU A 46 13.82 -9.73 9.91
C LEU A 46 13.56 -11.03 10.70
N GLY A 47 14.12 -12.15 10.23
CA GLY A 47 13.78 -13.48 10.76
C GLY A 47 12.39 -13.93 10.33
N LYS A 48 11.67 -14.66 11.19
CA LYS A 48 10.26 -15.00 10.95
C LYS A 48 9.40 -13.76 11.16
N ILE A 49 8.63 -13.38 10.13
CA ILE A 49 7.65 -12.29 10.28
C ILE A 49 6.55 -12.75 11.25
N GLN A 50 6.25 -11.92 12.23
CA GLN A 50 5.23 -12.18 13.25
C GLN A 50 3.97 -11.35 13.03
N PHE A 51 4.11 -10.11 12.50
CA PHE A 51 2.99 -9.20 12.28
C PHE A 51 3.38 -8.09 11.29
N LEU A 52 2.39 -7.61 10.54
CA LEU A 52 2.51 -6.52 9.60
C LEU A 52 1.46 -5.45 9.90
N LYS A 53 1.83 -4.19 9.72
CA LYS A 53 0.91 -3.08 9.92
C LYS A 53 1.15 -2.01 8.88
N ALA A 54 0.07 -1.38 8.38
CA ALA A 54 0.18 -0.24 7.49
C ALA A 54 -0.96 0.75 7.70
N SER A 55 -0.73 1.98 7.31
CA SER A 55 -1.79 2.99 7.29
C SER A 55 -1.56 4.00 6.18
N HIS A 56 -2.65 4.57 5.69
CA HIS A 56 -2.58 5.73 4.84
C HIS A 56 -3.66 6.73 5.26
N GLN A 57 -3.25 7.90 5.67
CA GLN A 57 -4.11 9.06 5.88
C GLN A 57 -3.90 10.01 4.73
N GLN A 58 -4.98 10.47 4.13
CA GLN A 58 -4.96 11.46 3.08
C GLN A 58 -6.21 12.32 3.18
N ASP A 59 -6.06 13.62 3.11
CA ASP A 59 -7.19 14.53 3.00
C ASP A 59 -7.47 14.79 1.52
N MET A 60 -8.65 14.34 1.08
CA MET A 60 -9.11 14.48 -0.31
C MET A 60 -10.08 15.65 -0.46
N ASP A 61 -10.19 16.52 0.53
CA ASP A 61 -10.99 17.75 0.42
C ASP A 61 -10.43 18.67 -0.67
N GLY A 62 -11.30 19.20 -1.51
CA GLY A 62 -10.90 20.00 -2.67
C GLY A 62 -10.45 19.21 -3.90
N TRP A 63 -10.39 17.88 -3.82
CA TRP A 63 -10.11 17.01 -4.97
C TRP A 63 -11.33 16.92 -5.91
N PRO A 64 -11.17 16.38 -7.16
CA PRO A 64 -12.27 16.27 -8.11
C PRO A 64 -13.52 15.63 -7.52
N GLY A 65 -14.70 16.08 -7.94
CA GLY A 65 -16.01 15.74 -7.35
C GLY A 65 -16.42 14.26 -7.40
N TYR A 66 -15.59 13.38 -7.94
CA TYR A 66 -15.81 11.93 -7.87
C TYR A 66 -15.19 11.26 -6.63
N TRP A 67 -14.49 12.01 -5.77
CA TRP A 67 -13.92 11.49 -4.53
C TRP A 67 -14.85 11.55 -3.31
N PRO A 68 -15.71 12.57 -3.14
CA PRO A 68 -16.53 12.68 -1.94
C PRO A 68 -17.34 11.44 -1.65
N GLY A 69 -17.28 10.97 -0.39
CA GLY A 69 -17.97 9.79 0.09
C GLY A 69 -17.38 8.45 -0.34
N LEU A 70 -16.21 8.44 -1.00
CA LEU A 70 -15.51 7.18 -1.27
C LEU A 70 -15.21 6.48 0.06
N PRO A 71 -15.60 5.20 0.23
CA PRO A 71 -15.24 4.45 1.43
C PRO A 71 -13.73 4.42 1.63
N PRO A 72 -13.19 4.67 2.84
CA PRO A 72 -11.75 4.65 3.06
C PRO A 72 -11.07 3.39 2.53
N MET A 73 -11.66 2.21 2.74
CA MET A 73 -11.09 0.94 2.29
C MET A 73 -11.16 0.73 0.77
N HIS A 74 -12.00 1.43 0.00
CA HIS A 74 -11.96 1.38 -1.46
C HIS A 74 -10.69 2.01 -2.05
N TYR A 75 -9.96 2.80 -1.26
CA TYR A 75 -8.65 3.34 -1.64
C TYR A 75 -7.55 2.88 -0.68
N ALA A 76 -7.57 1.59 -0.33
CA ALA A 76 -6.67 1.01 0.67
C ALA A 76 -5.45 0.30 0.07
N THR A 77 -5.23 0.31 -1.25
CA THR A 77 -4.10 -0.40 -1.87
C THR A 77 -2.75 0.07 -1.36
N HIS A 78 -2.61 1.35 -0.99
CA HIS A 78 -1.41 1.88 -0.32
C HIS A 78 -1.13 1.25 1.06
N CYS A 79 -2.14 0.67 1.70
CA CYS A 79 -1.97 -0.07 2.97
C CYS A 79 -1.91 -1.58 2.73
N VAL A 80 -2.75 -2.09 1.84
CA VAL A 80 -2.85 -3.52 1.51
C VAL A 80 -1.61 -3.99 0.74
N GLY A 81 -1.16 -3.18 -0.23
CA GLY A 81 -0.01 -3.48 -1.06
C GLY A 81 1.24 -3.85 -0.26
N PRO A 82 1.73 -3.00 0.64
CA PRO A 82 2.94 -3.31 1.38
C PRO A 82 2.80 -4.51 2.32
N VAL A 83 1.67 -4.69 3.00
CA VAL A 83 1.51 -5.83 3.92
C VAL A 83 1.42 -7.17 3.20
N LEU A 84 0.79 -7.24 2.03
CA LEU A 84 0.74 -8.46 1.23
C LEU A 84 1.97 -8.61 0.33
N GLY A 85 2.46 -7.49 -0.21
CA GLY A 85 3.56 -7.46 -1.17
C GLY A 85 4.90 -7.91 -0.60
N LEU A 86 5.20 -7.62 0.67
CA LEU A 86 6.48 -7.99 1.29
C LEU A 86 6.73 -9.50 1.22
N THR A 87 5.73 -10.29 1.57
CA THR A 87 5.82 -11.77 1.59
C THR A 87 5.28 -12.41 0.32
N LYS A 88 4.76 -11.60 -0.62
CA LYS A 88 3.98 -12.05 -1.79
C LYS A 88 2.78 -12.94 -1.39
N GLY A 89 2.21 -12.67 -0.21
CA GLY A 89 1.06 -13.38 0.32
C GLY A 89 -0.25 -12.90 -0.29
N GLU A 90 -1.30 -13.69 -0.09
CA GLU A 90 -2.67 -13.37 -0.47
C GLU A 90 -3.52 -13.18 0.79
N ALA A 91 -4.44 -12.21 0.76
CA ALA A 91 -5.47 -12.10 1.77
C ALA A 91 -6.54 -13.17 1.55
N GLU A 92 -6.97 -13.83 2.63
CA GLU A 92 -8.03 -14.84 2.61
C GLU A 92 -9.30 -14.35 3.30
N TYR A 93 -9.15 -13.71 4.45
CA TYR A 93 -10.26 -13.14 5.23
C TYR A 93 -9.94 -11.74 5.71
N VAL A 94 -10.97 -10.95 5.86
CA VAL A 94 -10.92 -9.61 6.48
C VAL A 94 -12.04 -9.44 7.50
N SER A 95 -11.75 -8.62 8.53
CA SER A 95 -12.74 -8.07 9.45
C SER A 95 -12.43 -6.59 9.63
N CYS A 96 -13.40 -5.73 9.39
CA CYS A 96 -13.24 -4.28 9.36
C CYS A 96 -14.26 -3.58 10.24
N PHE A 97 -13.82 -2.58 10.99
CA PHE A 97 -14.67 -1.69 11.77
C PHE A 97 -14.52 -0.24 11.29
N PRO A 98 -15.65 0.46 11.09
CA PRO A 98 -15.63 1.88 10.83
C PRO A 98 -15.49 2.68 12.14
N SER A 99 -14.93 3.88 12.04
CA SER A 99 -14.78 4.81 13.16
C SER A 99 -14.97 6.25 12.71
N GLY A 100 -15.73 7.00 13.50
CA GLY A 100 -16.03 8.39 13.21
C GLY A 100 -16.96 8.57 12.01
N THR A 101 -17.34 9.82 11.78
CA THR A 101 -18.26 10.21 10.70
C THR A 101 -17.70 11.46 10.04
N ILE A 102 -17.68 11.49 8.72
CA ILE A 102 -17.38 12.68 7.93
C ILE A 102 -18.61 13.57 7.83
N ARG A 103 -18.41 14.84 7.49
CA ARG A 103 -19.48 15.81 7.30
C ARG A 103 -20.41 15.40 6.16
N GLU A 104 -21.71 15.73 6.29
CA GLU A 104 -22.79 15.22 5.41
C GLU A 104 -22.58 15.62 3.93
N GLU A 105 -22.07 16.81 3.67
CA GLU A 105 -21.78 17.30 2.32
C GLU A 105 -20.72 16.47 1.57
N MET A 106 -19.94 15.66 2.27
CA MET A 106 -18.95 14.75 1.66
C MET A 106 -19.50 13.38 1.29
N HIS A 107 -20.78 13.11 1.53
CA HIS A 107 -21.38 11.78 1.23
C HIS A 107 -21.80 11.61 -0.24
N GLU A 108 -21.76 12.67 -1.07
CA GLU A 108 -22.48 12.80 -2.35
C GLU A 108 -22.37 11.62 -3.33
N CYS A 109 -21.17 11.08 -3.59
CA CYS A 109 -20.99 10.11 -4.67
C CYS A 109 -21.20 8.65 -4.23
N TYR A 110 -20.76 8.29 -3.04
CA TYR A 110 -20.73 6.90 -2.57
C TYR A 110 -21.57 6.67 -1.32
N ASN A 111 -22.02 7.72 -0.69
CA ASN A 111 -22.82 7.69 0.53
C ASN A 111 -22.18 6.92 1.70
N SER A 112 -20.83 6.90 1.76
CA SER A 112 -20.13 6.34 2.92
C SER A 112 -19.91 7.42 3.98
N PRO A 113 -20.41 7.21 5.21
CA PRO A 113 -20.27 8.20 6.27
C PRO A 113 -18.96 8.07 7.06
N PHE A 114 -18.12 7.08 6.78
CA PHE A 114 -17.03 6.71 7.67
C PHE A 114 -15.79 7.59 7.48
N ALA A 115 -15.28 8.14 8.60
CA ALA A 115 -14.05 8.91 8.60
C ALA A 115 -12.80 8.00 8.49
N ILE A 116 -12.82 6.88 9.21
CA ILE A 116 -11.75 5.88 9.21
C ILE A 116 -12.36 4.49 9.10
N GLU A 117 -11.71 3.63 8.36
CA GLU A 117 -11.94 2.19 8.41
C GLU A 117 -10.66 1.47 8.83
N SER A 118 -10.78 0.50 9.74
CA SER A 118 -9.66 -0.26 10.28
C SER A 118 -9.90 -1.76 10.12
N THR A 119 -8.95 -2.45 9.52
CA THR A 119 -9.11 -3.80 9.01
C THR A 119 -8.03 -4.74 9.54
N HIS A 120 -8.44 -5.90 10.04
CA HIS A 120 -7.57 -7.07 10.21
C HIS A 120 -7.64 -7.96 8.98
N ILE A 121 -6.47 -8.35 8.47
CA ILE A 121 -6.32 -9.22 7.29
C ILE A 121 -5.69 -10.54 7.76
N LYS A 122 -6.32 -11.66 7.41
CA LYS A 122 -5.72 -12.99 7.57
C LYS A 122 -5.16 -13.45 6.23
N PHE A 123 -3.90 -13.91 6.26
CA PHE A 123 -3.23 -14.44 5.07
C PHE A 123 -3.67 -15.86 4.77
N LYS A 124 -3.76 -16.18 3.48
CA LYS A 124 -4.05 -17.51 2.98
C LYS A 124 -2.89 -18.48 3.31
N ASP A 125 -3.22 -19.67 3.75
CA ASP A 125 -2.27 -20.75 4.06
C ASP A 125 -1.12 -20.32 5.01
N SER A 126 -1.38 -19.36 5.91
CA SER A 126 -0.38 -18.78 6.80
C SER A 126 -0.94 -18.52 8.20
N ASP A 127 -0.06 -18.49 9.21
CA ASP A 127 -0.36 -17.99 10.56
C ASP A 127 -0.25 -16.46 10.66
N LEU A 128 0.20 -15.80 9.59
CA LEU A 128 0.41 -14.36 9.54
C LEU A 128 -0.92 -13.60 9.45
N THR A 129 -0.95 -12.46 10.12
CA THR A 129 -2.02 -11.47 10.01
C THR A 129 -1.43 -10.07 9.84
N ALA A 130 -2.24 -9.15 9.30
CA ALA A 130 -1.89 -7.75 9.24
C ALA A 130 -3.03 -6.88 9.79
N TYR A 131 -2.67 -5.65 10.18
CA TYR A 131 -3.61 -4.61 10.56
C TYR A 131 -3.39 -3.37 9.71
N ILE A 132 -4.46 -2.88 9.10
CA ILE A 132 -4.41 -1.65 8.30
C ILE A 132 -5.50 -0.68 8.71
N TYR A 133 -5.29 0.62 8.46
CA TYR A 133 -6.35 1.62 8.56
C TYR A 133 -6.17 2.75 7.56
N ARG A 134 -7.29 3.33 7.14
CA ARG A 134 -7.37 4.35 6.11
C ARG A 134 -8.31 5.48 6.49
N SER A 135 -7.96 6.73 6.14
CA SER A 135 -8.85 7.89 6.15
C SER A 135 -8.73 8.69 4.87
N LEU A 136 -9.82 9.36 4.46
CA LEU A 136 -9.87 10.18 3.25
C LEU A 136 -10.39 11.60 3.49
N PHE A 137 -11.20 11.80 4.54
CA PHE A 137 -11.85 13.08 4.85
C PHE A 137 -11.96 13.29 6.35
N ASP A 138 -11.97 14.56 6.76
CA ASP A 138 -12.26 15.00 8.13
C ASP A 138 -11.39 14.39 9.24
N VAL A 139 -10.16 14.01 8.90
CA VAL A 139 -9.12 13.58 9.83
C VAL A 139 -7.95 14.54 9.76
N ALA A 140 -7.55 15.10 10.90
CA ALA A 140 -6.58 16.19 10.97
C ALA A 140 -5.20 15.87 10.35
N ARG A 141 -4.85 14.60 10.16
CA ARG A 141 -3.64 14.21 9.47
C ARG A 141 -3.87 14.21 7.95
N GLN A 142 -3.38 15.26 7.30
CA GLN A 142 -3.61 15.47 5.86
C GLN A 142 -2.91 14.46 4.96
N TYR A 143 -1.73 13.98 5.37
CA TYR A 143 -1.02 12.96 4.61
C TYR A 143 -0.10 12.11 5.50
N ARG A 144 -0.12 10.81 5.30
CA ARG A 144 0.87 9.85 5.76
C ARG A 144 0.68 8.53 5.05
N GLU A 145 1.76 7.99 4.52
CA GLU A 145 1.92 6.57 4.25
C GLU A 145 2.69 5.92 5.40
N SER A 146 2.41 4.67 5.71
CA SER A 146 3.22 3.91 6.66
C SER A 146 3.14 2.42 6.44
N PHE A 147 4.27 1.77 6.70
CA PHE A 147 4.39 0.33 6.73
C PHE A 147 5.34 -0.06 7.85
N GLU A 148 4.89 -0.97 8.70
CA GLU A 148 5.65 -1.46 9.84
C GLU A 148 5.71 -2.99 9.76
N VAL A 149 6.90 -3.57 9.95
CA VAL A 149 7.12 -5.00 9.93
C VAL A 149 7.80 -5.47 11.21
N TYR A 150 7.20 -6.46 11.85
CA TYR A 150 7.66 -7.02 13.11
C TYR A 150 8.09 -8.47 12.90
N GLY A 151 9.40 -8.69 12.87
CA GLY A 151 10.03 -10.00 12.82
C GLY A 151 10.55 -10.46 14.20
N ASP A 152 10.98 -11.69 14.29
CA ASP A 152 11.55 -12.23 15.54
C ASP A 152 13.03 -11.88 15.76
N LYS A 153 13.71 -11.32 14.74
CA LYS A 153 15.08 -10.81 14.84
C LYS A 153 15.14 -9.30 14.81
N LYS A 154 14.46 -8.69 13.86
CA LYS A 154 14.35 -7.22 13.71
C LYS A 154 12.93 -6.80 13.41
N ALA A 155 12.61 -5.56 13.79
CA ALA A 155 11.42 -4.86 13.36
C ALA A 155 11.80 -3.53 12.71
N MET A 156 10.99 -3.07 11.77
CA MET A 156 11.13 -1.78 11.12
C MET A 156 9.85 -0.98 11.30
N GLU A 157 9.97 0.26 11.71
CA GLU A 157 8.88 1.21 11.79
C GLU A 157 9.14 2.39 10.84
N TRP A 158 8.13 2.71 10.06
CA TRP A 158 8.10 3.85 9.15
C TRP A 158 8.05 5.16 9.96
N PRO A 159 8.68 6.25 9.49
CA PRO A 159 8.71 7.49 10.25
C PRO A 159 7.31 8.06 10.51
N LEU A 160 7.14 8.68 11.68
CA LEU A 160 5.91 9.40 12.02
C LEU A 160 5.77 10.71 11.27
N ILE A 161 6.88 11.34 10.94
CA ILE A 161 6.95 12.62 10.21
C ILE A 161 7.67 12.34 8.89
N GLU A 162 7.08 12.77 7.79
CA GLU A 162 7.68 12.64 6.47
C GLU A 162 9.09 13.22 6.44
N GLY A 163 10.03 12.47 5.83
CA GLY A 163 11.44 12.88 5.75
C GLY A 163 12.27 12.59 7.00
N GLU A 164 11.71 12.06 8.08
CA GLU A 164 12.50 11.53 9.20
C GLU A 164 13.04 10.12 8.89
N PRO A 165 14.14 9.71 9.56
CA PRO A 165 14.68 8.35 9.43
C PRO A 165 13.70 7.26 9.88
N LEU A 166 13.82 6.07 9.29
CA LEU A 166 13.20 4.84 9.78
C LEU A 166 13.71 4.49 11.18
N VAL A 167 12.93 3.73 11.94
CA VAL A 167 13.36 3.18 13.23
C VAL A 167 13.49 1.67 13.12
N LEU A 168 14.68 1.15 13.41
CA LEU A 168 14.94 -0.27 13.52
C LEU A 168 15.03 -0.72 14.97
N HIS A 169 14.43 -1.85 15.24
CA HIS A 169 14.51 -2.56 16.50
C HIS A 169 15.21 -3.90 16.27
N THR A 170 16.21 -4.22 17.09
CA THR A 170 16.94 -5.47 17.01
C THR A 170 16.75 -6.26 18.29
N ALA A 171 16.25 -7.50 18.16
CA ALA A 171 16.08 -8.37 19.31
C ALA A 171 17.44 -8.74 19.91
N LYS A 172 17.75 -8.19 21.09
CA LYS A 172 18.95 -8.48 21.86
C LYS A 172 18.56 -9.16 23.17
N LYS A 173 18.98 -10.36 23.37
CA LYS A 173 18.78 -11.10 24.63
C LYS A 173 20.15 -11.52 25.16
N PRO A 174 20.46 -11.26 26.45
CA PRO A 174 19.62 -10.68 27.53
C PRO A 174 19.64 -9.14 27.62
N GLU A 175 20.36 -8.44 26.75
CA GLU A 175 20.53 -6.99 26.84
C GLU A 175 19.27 -6.22 26.40
N PRO A 176 19.03 -5.02 26.96
CA PRO A 176 17.95 -4.16 26.49
C PRO A 176 18.14 -3.77 25.02
N GLU A 177 17.03 -3.64 24.32
CA GLU A 177 16.99 -3.09 22.97
C GLU A 177 17.38 -1.60 22.98
N ILE A 178 18.10 -1.16 21.94
CA ILE A 178 18.33 0.24 21.63
C ILE A 178 17.80 0.49 20.23
N PRO A 179 16.69 1.27 20.06
CA PRO A 179 16.19 1.64 18.75
C PRO A 179 17.24 2.42 17.95
N GLU A 180 17.36 2.13 16.67
CA GLU A 180 18.30 2.77 15.75
C GLU A 180 17.54 3.57 14.70
N LYS A 181 17.93 4.84 14.49
CA LYS A 181 17.45 5.65 13.36
C LYS A 181 18.31 5.36 12.15
N VAL A 182 17.66 5.01 11.04
CA VAL A 182 18.33 4.65 9.80
C VAL A 182 17.80 5.49 8.65
N GLU A 183 18.72 6.17 7.96
CA GLU A 183 18.41 6.84 6.70
C GLU A 183 18.19 5.80 5.59
N CYS A 184 17.06 5.92 4.91
CA CYS A 184 16.70 4.98 3.86
C CYS A 184 17.49 5.28 2.58
N PRO A 185 18.15 4.31 1.94
CA PRO A 185 18.77 4.50 0.64
C PRO A 185 17.75 4.89 -0.43
N ASP A 186 18.20 5.60 -1.46
CA ASP A 186 17.33 6.01 -2.57
C ASP A 186 17.05 4.89 -3.61
N TYR A 187 17.76 3.78 -3.52
CA TYR A 187 17.67 2.63 -4.43
C TYR A 187 17.86 2.97 -5.91
N ALA A 188 18.45 4.12 -6.23
CA ALA A 188 18.76 4.53 -7.60
C ALA A 188 19.58 3.50 -8.35
N HIS A 189 20.46 2.76 -7.66
CA HIS A 189 21.32 1.72 -8.23
C HIS A 189 20.55 0.52 -8.82
N LEU A 190 19.25 0.39 -8.55
CA LEU A 190 18.38 -0.63 -9.15
C LEU A 190 17.85 -0.23 -10.53
N LEU A 191 18.16 0.99 -10.99
CA LEU A 191 17.66 1.58 -12.22
C LEU A 191 18.80 1.89 -13.19
N PRO A 192 18.54 1.91 -14.51
CA PRO A 192 19.48 2.44 -15.49
C PRO A 192 19.89 3.88 -15.17
N ASP A 193 21.14 4.24 -15.49
CA ASP A 193 21.75 5.54 -15.17
C ASP A 193 20.91 6.74 -15.67
N GLU A 194 20.21 6.59 -16.80
CA GLU A 194 19.39 7.63 -17.40
C GLU A 194 18.12 7.95 -16.60
N ILE A 195 17.60 6.99 -15.83
CA ILE A 195 16.36 7.17 -15.05
C ILE A 195 16.63 7.18 -13.55
N ALA A 196 17.79 6.75 -13.09
CA ALA A 196 18.20 6.74 -11.69
C ALA A 196 18.04 8.12 -10.97
N PRO A 197 18.34 9.28 -11.62
CA PRO A 197 18.16 10.59 -10.98
C PRO A 197 16.72 10.89 -10.56
N PHE A 198 15.73 10.27 -11.18
CA PHE A 198 14.31 10.51 -10.86
C PHE A 198 13.84 9.83 -9.56
N THR A 199 14.68 9.08 -8.87
CA THR A 199 14.39 8.58 -7.52
C THR A 199 14.45 9.67 -6.45
N THR A 200 15.16 10.77 -6.71
CA THR A 200 15.34 11.91 -5.78
C THR A 200 15.06 13.26 -6.40
N GLY A 201 15.13 13.37 -7.74
CA GLY A 201 14.83 14.61 -8.46
C GLY A 201 13.33 14.85 -8.59
N GLY A 202 12.85 15.98 -8.09
CA GLY A 202 11.45 16.36 -8.24
C GLY A 202 11.09 16.56 -9.71
N VAL A 203 10.05 15.90 -10.19
CA VAL A 203 9.49 16.05 -11.55
C VAL A 203 8.21 16.90 -11.52
N TYR A 204 7.77 17.31 -10.36
CA TYR A 204 6.51 18.04 -10.18
C TYR A 204 6.80 19.53 -9.93
N GLY A 205 6.99 20.26 -11.02
CA GLY A 205 6.71 21.67 -11.05
C GLY A 205 5.37 21.85 -11.76
N GLY A 206 4.29 21.94 -11.03
CA GLY A 206 3.03 22.44 -11.58
C GLY A 206 3.24 23.90 -11.99
N GLU A 207 2.75 24.32 -13.15
CA GLU A 207 2.85 25.71 -13.62
C GLU A 207 2.19 26.71 -12.64
N ASP A 208 1.42 26.23 -11.68
CA ASP A 208 0.57 27.03 -10.79
C ASP A 208 1.10 27.18 -9.35
N GLY A 209 2.23 26.56 -9.01
CA GLY A 209 2.89 26.74 -7.70
C GLY A 209 2.10 26.25 -6.48
N GLU A 210 1.00 25.54 -6.67
CA GLU A 210 0.25 24.89 -5.59
C GLU A 210 0.80 23.47 -5.34
N GLU A 211 1.61 23.35 -4.30
CA GLU A 211 2.14 22.07 -3.85
C GLU A 211 1.11 21.38 -2.94
N HIS A 212 0.47 20.33 -3.44
CA HIS A 212 -0.29 19.42 -2.57
C HIS A 212 0.68 18.62 -1.69
N LEU A 213 0.34 18.41 -0.40
CA LEU A 213 1.21 17.69 0.54
C LEU A 213 1.62 16.29 0.06
N SER A 214 0.77 15.61 -0.71
CA SER A 214 1.12 14.32 -1.33
C SER A 214 2.23 14.41 -2.38
N PHE A 215 2.59 15.60 -2.85
CA PHE A 215 3.70 15.84 -3.80
C PHE A 215 4.99 16.30 -3.11
N THR A 216 4.95 16.59 -1.82
CA THR A 216 6.14 17.04 -1.06
C THR A 216 7.07 15.89 -0.65
N GLN A 217 6.70 14.66 -0.94
CA GLN A 217 7.50 13.46 -0.66
C GLN A 217 8.73 13.30 -1.57
N GLY A 218 9.30 14.34 -2.11
CA GLY A 218 10.46 14.31 -3.01
C GLY A 218 10.39 13.19 -4.05
N ALA A 219 10.55 13.47 -5.32
CA ALA A 219 10.52 12.46 -6.40
C ALA A 219 9.24 11.57 -6.45
N GLY A 220 8.12 12.03 -5.91
CA GLY A 220 6.82 11.34 -5.91
C GLY A 220 6.82 10.00 -5.14
N HIS A 221 6.07 9.93 -4.06
CA HIS A 221 5.89 8.72 -3.25
C HIS A 221 7.20 7.98 -2.95
N GLY A 222 8.14 8.66 -2.28
CA GLY A 222 9.42 8.05 -1.88
C GLY A 222 10.28 7.52 -3.03
N GLY A 223 10.22 8.15 -4.21
CA GLY A 223 11.02 7.77 -5.37
C GLY A 223 10.49 6.58 -6.17
N SER A 224 9.25 6.16 -5.95
CA SER A 224 8.68 4.93 -6.53
C SER A 224 8.41 4.99 -8.03
N HIS A 225 8.09 6.15 -8.59
CA HIS A 225 7.61 6.29 -9.96
C HIS A 225 8.56 5.73 -11.03
N PRO A 226 9.88 6.03 -11.02
CA PRO A 226 10.78 5.44 -11.98
C PRO A 226 10.91 3.92 -11.85
N HIS A 227 10.85 3.39 -10.63
CA HIS A 227 10.85 1.95 -10.39
C HIS A 227 9.61 1.25 -10.96
N LEU A 228 8.42 1.83 -10.76
CA LEU A 228 7.17 1.31 -11.32
C LEU A 228 7.19 1.20 -12.84
N VAL A 229 7.61 2.28 -13.51
CA VAL A 229 7.69 2.31 -14.98
C VAL A 229 8.75 1.33 -15.46
N HIS A 230 9.92 1.30 -14.81
CA HIS A 230 11.01 0.38 -15.15
C HIS A 230 10.57 -1.08 -15.00
N GLU A 231 9.94 -1.46 -13.90
CA GLU A 231 9.42 -2.83 -13.69
C GLU A 231 8.44 -3.24 -14.79
N PHE A 232 7.48 -2.38 -15.12
CA PHE A 232 6.49 -2.71 -16.14
C PHE A 232 7.12 -2.90 -17.51
N LEU A 233 8.00 -1.98 -17.94
CA LEU A 233 8.67 -2.06 -19.24
C LEU A 233 9.64 -3.26 -19.32
N THR A 234 10.35 -3.54 -18.24
CA THR A 234 11.25 -4.71 -18.14
C THR A 234 10.44 -6.01 -18.22
N ALA A 235 9.33 -6.09 -17.50
CA ALA A 235 8.45 -7.25 -17.53
C ALA A 235 7.93 -7.53 -18.96
N LEU A 236 7.55 -6.48 -19.69
CA LEU A 236 7.14 -6.62 -21.10
C LEU A 236 8.31 -7.09 -22.00
N ALA A 237 9.50 -6.53 -21.81
CA ALA A 237 10.68 -6.89 -22.61
C ALA A 237 11.14 -8.33 -22.36
N GLU A 238 10.96 -8.84 -21.15
CA GLU A 238 11.32 -10.19 -20.71
C GLU A 238 10.20 -11.21 -20.86
N ASP A 239 9.02 -10.78 -21.32
CA ASP A 239 7.80 -11.61 -21.43
C ASP A 239 7.45 -12.33 -20.11
N ARG A 240 7.57 -11.63 -19.00
CA ARG A 240 7.15 -12.10 -17.67
C ARG A 240 6.00 -11.26 -17.12
N ASP A 241 5.35 -11.75 -16.08
CA ASP A 241 4.38 -10.93 -15.35
C ASP A 241 5.10 -9.86 -14.51
N PRO A 242 4.57 -8.61 -14.50
CA PRO A 242 5.07 -7.55 -13.62
C PRO A 242 4.61 -7.78 -12.17
N PHE A 243 5.21 -7.06 -11.25
CA PHE A 243 4.76 -7.04 -9.85
C PHE A 243 4.23 -5.65 -9.46
N PRO A 244 2.98 -5.53 -8.92
CA PRO A 244 1.97 -6.59 -8.80
C PRO A 244 1.29 -6.88 -10.16
N ASN A 245 1.08 -8.14 -10.49
CA ASN A 245 0.32 -8.54 -11.67
C ASN A 245 -1.20 -8.42 -11.45
N ALA A 246 -2.00 -8.85 -12.43
CA ALA A 246 -3.45 -8.76 -12.36
C ALA A 246 -4.05 -9.50 -11.15
N VAL A 247 -3.53 -10.69 -10.80
CA VAL A 247 -4.02 -11.49 -9.66
C VAL A 247 -3.74 -10.80 -8.34
N GLN A 248 -2.51 -10.34 -8.13
CA GLN A 248 -2.13 -9.62 -6.92
C GLN A 248 -2.90 -8.31 -6.80
N SER A 249 -3.01 -7.57 -7.91
CA SER A 249 -3.79 -6.32 -7.97
C SER A 249 -5.26 -6.52 -7.62
N ALA A 250 -5.88 -7.61 -8.12
CA ALA A 250 -7.25 -7.97 -7.79
C ALA A 250 -7.40 -8.36 -6.31
N ASN A 251 -6.52 -9.21 -5.77
CA ASN A 251 -6.56 -9.57 -4.35
C ASN A 251 -6.40 -8.34 -3.45
N TRP A 252 -5.45 -7.44 -3.75
CA TRP A 252 -5.24 -6.21 -2.96
C TRP A 252 -6.44 -5.27 -3.03
N THR A 253 -7.01 -5.07 -4.23
CA THR A 253 -8.18 -4.22 -4.41
C THR A 253 -9.41 -4.79 -3.73
N CYS A 254 -9.69 -6.09 -3.92
CA CYS A 254 -10.82 -6.77 -3.30
C CYS A 254 -10.67 -6.86 -1.78
N THR A 255 -9.44 -6.87 -1.23
CA THR A 255 -9.23 -6.76 0.21
C THR A 255 -9.87 -5.49 0.77
N GLY A 256 -9.71 -4.35 0.08
CA GLY A 256 -10.35 -3.10 0.49
C GLY A 256 -11.88 -3.12 0.29
N ILE A 257 -12.36 -3.58 -0.86
CA ILE A 257 -13.80 -3.65 -1.16
C ILE A 257 -14.53 -4.53 -0.13
N ILE A 258 -14.04 -5.73 0.11
CA ILE A 258 -14.65 -6.69 1.06
C ILE A 258 -14.49 -6.20 2.51
N ALA A 259 -13.41 -5.46 2.81
CA ALA A 259 -13.26 -4.82 4.13
C ALA A 259 -14.36 -3.76 4.37
N HIS A 260 -14.68 -2.94 3.39
CA HIS A 260 -15.80 -2.01 3.50
C HIS A 260 -17.14 -2.74 3.70
N GLU A 261 -17.39 -3.81 2.98
CA GLU A 261 -18.59 -4.64 3.20
C GLU A 261 -18.63 -5.24 4.61
N SER A 262 -17.48 -5.63 5.16
CA SER A 262 -17.37 -6.08 6.55
C SER A 262 -17.71 -4.96 7.52
N ALA A 263 -17.26 -3.74 7.27
CA ALA A 263 -17.57 -2.56 8.09
C ALA A 263 -19.07 -2.27 8.10
N LEU A 264 -19.75 -2.34 6.94
CA LEU A 264 -21.20 -2.19 6.83
C LEU A 264 -21.98 -3.31 7.57
N ALA A 265 -21.37 -4.49 7.67
CA ALA A 265 -21.92 -5.66 8.38
C ALA A 265 -21.48 -5.74 9.86
N GLY A 266 -20.99 -4.63 10.46
CA GLY A 266 -20.61 -4.57 11.86
C GLY A 266 -19.38 -5.37 12.24
N GLY A 267 -18.44 -5.54 11.30
CA GLY A 267 -17.17 -6.24 11.52
C GLY A 267 -17.23 -7.76 11.22
N GLU A 268 -18.27 -8.20 10.52
CA GLU A 268 -18.38 -9.61 10.11
C GLU A 268 -17.11 -10.07 9.37
N LEU A 269 -16.59 -11.25 9.75
CA LEU A 269 -15.49 -11.88 9.06
C LEU A 269 -15.92 -12.30 7.66
N LYS A 270 -15.29 -11.73 6.63
CA LYS A 270 -15.62 -12.00 5.23
C LYS A 270 -14.47 -12.68 4.50
N LYS A 271 -14.79 -13.65 3.66
CA LYS A 271 -13.84 -14.34 2.78
C LYS A 271 -13.66 -13.56 1.49
N LEU A 272 -12.40 -13.47 1.03
CA LEU A 272 -12.07 -12.88 -0.27
C LEU A 272 -12.31 -13.86 -1.43
N PRO A 273 -12.60 -13.35 -2.64
CA PRO A 273 -12.57 -14.14 -3.86
C PRO A 273 -11.13 -14.61 -4.18
N GLU A 274 -11.04 -15.75 -4.87
CA GLU A 274 -9.77 -16.28 -5.34
C GLU A 274 -9.56 -15.95 -6.82
N PHE A 275 -8.35 -15.52 -7.17
CA PHE A 275 -7.98 -15.16 -8.53
C PHE A 275 -6.84 -16.04 -9.04
N THR A 276 -6.83 -16.35 -10.33
CA THR A 276 -5.75 -17.12 -10.97
C THR A 276 -5.62 -16.77 -12.45
N LEU A 277 -4.39 -16.75 -12.96
CA LEU A 277 -4.10 -16.65 -14.40
C LEU A 277 -3.92 -18.03 -15.06
N SER A 278 -3.91 -19.10 -14.32
CA SER A 278 -3.80 -20.48 -14.81
C SER A 278 -5.15 -21.10 -15.12
#